data_ed04af0e1b1451bf70847ee385463e1a
#
_entry.id   ed04af0e1b1451bf70847ee385463e1a
#
_cell.length_a   1.000
_cell.length_b   1.000
_cell.length_c   1.000
_cell.angle_alpha   90.00
_cell.angle_beta   90.00
_cell.angle_gamma   90.00
#
_symmetry.space_group_name_H-M   'P 1'
#
loop_
_entity.id
_entity.type
_entity.pdbx_description
1 polymer ?
#
loop_
_entity_poly.entity_id
_entity_poly.type
_entity_poly.pdbx_seq_one_letter_code
_entity_poly.pdbx_strand_id
1 'polypeptide(L)'
;MQRKFSITMRAPLGLRFGTIYFDIQGDALTGTLNILGCSNAFVGQISQTGDITFTGDIVTRIRTFPYSAKGLIDGHSLSLDISGNRGCLHVSGEEIDL
;
A
#
# COMPACT_ATOMS: atom_id res chain seq x y z
N MET A 1 -15.63 5.94 0.80
CA MET A 1 -14.71 7.04 0.43
C MET A 1 -13.53 6.48 -0.32
N GLN A 2 -13.20 7.07 -1.44
CA GLN A 2 -12.12 6.58 -2.29
C GLN A 2 -10.96 7.56 -2.26
N ARG A 3 -9.74 7.03 -2.12
CA ARG A 3 -8.52 7.84 -2.08
C ARG A 3 -7.43 7.14 -2.88
N LYS A 4 -6.60 7.92 -3.54
CA LYS A 4 -5.51 7.42 -4.35
C LYS A 4 -4.23 8.18 -4.00
N PHE A 5 -3.14 7.46 -3.87
CA PHE A 5 -1.83 8.03 -3.54
C PHE A 5 -0.80 7.60 -4.57
N SER A 6 0.06 8.55 -4.92
CA SER A 6 1.31 8.25 -5.62
C SER A 6 2.33 7.82 -4.59
N ILE A 7 2.96 6.67 -4.78
CA ILE A 7 3.87 6.11 -3.78
C ILE A 7 5.28 5.94 -4.32
N THR A 8 6.23 6.04 -3.41
CA THR A 8 7.64 5.78 -3.66
C THR A 8 8.14 4.74 -2.66
N MET A 9 8.76 3.70 -3.16
CA MET A 9 9.36 2.65 -2.35
C MET A 9 10.88 2.71 -2.47
N ARG A 10 11.56 2.56 -1.34
CA ARG A 10 13.01 2.40 -1.33
C ARG A 10 13.35 0.92 -1.31
N ALA A 11 13.87 0.44 -2.42
CA ALA A 11 14.34 -0.93 -2.55
C ALA A 11 15.87 -0.95 -2.52
N PRO A 12 16.50 -2.10 -2.21
CA PRO A 12 17.96 -2.19 -2.18
C PRO A 12 18.65 -1.77 -3.48
N LEU A 13 17.97 -1.94 -4.61
CA LEU A 13 18.53 -1.61 -5.94
C LEU A 13 18.05 -0.26 -6.47
N GLY A 14 17.43 0.57 -5.66
CA GLY A 14 17.01 1.90 -6.05
C GLY A 14 15.55 2.20 -5.72
N LEU A 15 15.09 3.36 -6.19
CA LEU A 15 13.71 3.78 -5.96
C LEU A 15 12.75 3.11 -6.94
N ARG A 16 11.57 2.81 -6.44
CA ARG A 16 10.45 2.30 -7.25
C ARG A 16 9.23 3.18 -7.02
N PHE A 17 8.48 3.41 -8.07
CA PHE A 17 7.30 4.27 -8.04
C PHE A 17 6.07 3.44 -8.38
N GLY A 18 4.95 3.83 -7.79
CA GLY A 18 3.68 3.19 -8.06
C GLY A 18 2.53 4.03 -7.60
N THR A 19 1.37 3.40 -7.51
CA THR A 19 0.17 4.01 -6.97
C THR A 19 -0.54 3.04 -6.06
N ILE A 20 -1.28 3.57 -5.10
CA ILE A 20 -2.14 2.77 -4.24
C ILE A 20 -3.52 3.43 -4.20
N TYR A 21 -4.54 2.62 -4.31
CA TYR A 21 -5.93 3.04 -4.29
C TYR A 21 -6.62 2.43 -3.09
N PHE A 22 -7.29 3.25 -2.31
CA PHE A 22 -8.06 2.82 -1.13
C PHE A 22 -9.55 3.06 -1.35
N ASP A 23 -10.35 2.09 -0.96
CA ASP A 23 -11.80 2.22 -0.80
C ASP A 23 -12.11 1.99 0.68
N ILE A 24 -12.59 3.03 1.35
CA ILE A 24 -12.82 3.04 2.78
C ILE A 24 -14.32 3.01 3.05
N GLN A 25 -14.77 1.98 3.75
CA GLN A 25 -16.18 1.78 4.13
C GLN A 25 -16.24 1.60 5.65
N GLY A 26 -16.50 2.71 6.38
CA GLY A 26 -16.42 2.67 7.83
C GLY A 26 -14.99 2.41 8.30
N ASP A 27 -14.77 1.28 8.96
CA ASP A 27 -13.44 0.84 9.38
C ASP A 27 -12.84 -0.23 8.44
N ALA A 28 -13.57 -0.62 7.40
CA ALA A 28 -13.07 -1.58 6.43
C ALA A 28 -12.28 -0.88 5.34
N LEU A 29 -11.16 -1.49 4.97
CA LEU A 29 -10.25 -0.96 3.96
C LEU A 29 -10.04 -2.02 2.90
N THR A 30 -10.33 -1.65 1.65
CA THR A 30 -9.97 -2.47 0.50
C THR A 30 -9.25 -1.59 -0.51
N GLY A 31 -8.59 -2.20 -1.46
CA GLY A 31 -7.96 -1.40 -2.49
C GLY A 31 -7.08 -2.21 -3.41
N THR A 32 -6.27 -1.47 -4.15
CA THR A 32 -5.36 -2.03 -5.16
C THR A 32 -4.01 -1.36 -5.04
N LEU A 33 -2.97 -2.17 -5.02
CA LEU A 33 -1.58 -1.73 -5.03
C LEU A 33 -1.01 -1.98 -6.42
N ASN A 34 -0.60 -0.90 -7.09
CA ASN A 34 -0.01 -0.95 -8.42
C ASN A 34 1.48 -0.67 -8.32
N ILE A 35 2.28 -1.71 -8.41
CA ILE A 35 3.75 -1.61 -8.37
C ILE A 35 4.34 -2.62 -9.33
N LEU A 36 5.50 -2.30 -9.87
CA LEU A 36 6.27 -3.21 -10.73
C LEU A 36 5.46 -3.74 -11.92
N GLY A 37 4.55 -2.90 -12.44
CA GLY A 37 3.69 -3.27 -13.56
C GLY A 37 2.55 -4.23 -13.22
N CYS A 38 2.31 -4.50 -11.94
CA CYS A 38 1.28 -5.42 -11.48
C CYS A 38 0.28 -4.71 -10.58
N SER A 39 -0.99 -5.09 -10.70
CA SER A 39 -2.06 -4.62 -9.84
C SER A 39 -2.47 -5.73 -8.89
N ASN A 40 -2.45 -5.45 -7.59
CA ASN A 40 -2.73 -6.45 -6.56
C ASN A 40 -3.76 -5.92 -5.59
N ALA A 41 -4.85 -6.67 -5.39
CA ALA A 41 -5.89 -6.30 -4.46
C ALA A 41 -5.46 -6.63 -3.02
N PHE A 42 -5.96 -5.84 -2.08
CA PHE A 42 -5.72 -6.08 -0.65
C PHE A 42 -6.97 -5.80 0.16
N VAL A 43 -6.99 -6.30 1.39
CA VAL A 43 -8.05 -6.05 2.35
C VAL A 43 -7.43 -5.76 3.72
N GLY A 44 -8.07 -4.91 4.48
CA GLY A 44 -7.59 -4.53 5.79
C GLY A 44 -8.56 -3.65 6.56
N GLN A 45 -8.00 -2.83 7.43
CA GLN A 45 -8.76 -1.97 8.32
C GLN A 45 -8.10 -0.60 8.45
N ILE A 46 -8.93 0.39 8.78
CA ILE A 46 -8.47 1.75 9.07
C ILE A 46 -9.11 2.22 10.37
N SER A 47 -8.32 2.86 11.25
CA SER A 47 -8.83 3.46 12.46
C SER A 47 -9.28 4.90 12.23
N GLN A 48 -9.95 5.47 13.23
CA GLN A 48 -10.39 6.87 13.17
C GLN A 48 -9.22 7.87 13.15
N THR A 49 -8.05 7.45 13.64
CA THR A 49 -6.85 8.29 13.65
C THR A 49 -6.02 8.16 12.38
N GLY A 50 -6.45 7.34 11.43
CA GLY A 50 -5.75 7.15 10.17
C GLY A 50 -4.75 6.01 10.15
N ASP A 51 -4.66 5.22 11.23
CA ASP A 51 -3.81 4.03 11.24
C ASP A 51 -4.42 2.97 10.35
N ILE A 52 -3.63 2.43 9.44
CA ILE A 52 -4.09 1.43 8.48
C ILE A 52 -3.27 0.16 8.61
N THR A 53 -3.96 -0.97 8.42
CA THR A 53 -3.32 -2.28 8.30
C THR A 53 -4.02 -3.04 7.17
N PHE A 54 -3.26 -3.69 6.33
CA PHE A 54 -3.84 -4.51 5.28
C PHE A 54 -2.90 -5.64 4.89
N THR A 55 -3.45 -6.64 4.25
CA THR A 55 -2.70 -7.81 3.76
C THR A 55 -3.10 -8.11 2.34
N GLY A 56 -2.21 -8.72 1.60
CA GLY A 56 -2.46 -9.13 0.24
C GLY A 56 -1.33 -9.99 -0.29
N ASP A 57 -1.39 -10.25 -1.58
CA ASP A 57 -0.35 -11.00 -2.28
C ASP A 57 0.23 -10.12 -3.39
N ILE A 58 1.55 -10.13 -3.51
CA ILE A 58 2.20 -9.51 -4.66
C ILE A 58 2.45 -10.60 -5.69
N VAL A 59 1.83 -10.44 -6.85
CA VAL A 59 1.94 -11.39 -7.96
C VAL A 59 2.92 -10.82 -8.96
N THR A 60 3.97 -11.57 -9.23
CA THR A 60 4.93 -11.26 -10.29
C THR A 60 4.90 -12.37 -11.33
N ARG A 61 5.64 -12.19 -12.42
CA ARG A 61 5.72 -13.22 -13.46
C ARG A 61 6.33 -14.53 -12.98
N ILE A 62 7.12 -14.46 -11.90
CA ILE A 62 7.91 -15.59 -11.42
C ILE A 62 7.27 -16.25 -10.23
N ARG A 63 6.64 -15.47 -9.36
CA ARG A 63 6.10 -15.99 -8.11
C ARG A 63 5.03 -15.08 -7.53
N THR A 64 4.27 -15.63 -6.60
CA THR A 64 3.35 -14.90 -5.74
C THR A 64 3.87 -14.97 -4.32
N PHE A 65 3.89 -13.84 -3.61
CA PHE A 65 4.29 -13.84 -2.20
C PHE A 65 3.36 -12.96 -1.37
N PRO A 66 3.00 -13.44 -0.18
CA PRO A 66 2.13 -12.69 0.72
C PRO A 66 2.91 -11.55 1.38
N TYR A 67 2.19 -10.50 1.74
CA TYR A 67 2.73 -9.40 2.50
C TYR A 67 1.69 -8.89 3.50
N SER A 68 2.17 -8.21 4.52
CA SER A 68 1.33 -7.39 5.40
C SER A 68 1.89 -5.98 5.45
N ALA A 69 1.01 -5.02 5.56
CA ALA A 69 1.37 -3.62 5.60
C ALA A 69 0.68 -2.94 6.75
N LYS A 70 1.37 -1.98 7.36
CA LYS A 70 0.78 -1.09 8.35
C LYS A 70 1.36 0.29 8.18
N GLY A 71 0.59 1.29 8.51
CA GLY A 71 1.04 2.66 8.38
C GLY A 71 0.01 3.66 8.81
N LEU A 72 0.17 4.87 8.30
CA LEU A 72 -0.64 6.01 8.70
C LEU A 72 -0.97 6.87 7.48
N ILE A 73 -2.24 7.26 7.40
CA ILE A 73 -2.66 8.34 6.51
C ILE A 73 -2.81 9.59 7.37
N ASP A 74 -2.02 10.60 7.07
CA ASP A 74 -2.02 11.88 7.78
C ASP A 74 -2.29 13.01 6.78
N GLY A 75 -3.55 13.49 6.76
CA GLY A 75 -3.97 14.47 5.76
C GLY A 75 -3.88 13.89 4.36
N HIS A 76 -2.97 14.44 3.55
CA HIS A 76 -2.75 13.98 2.18
C HIS A 76 -1.47 13.15 2.03
N SER A 77 -0.86 12.77 3.15
CA SER A 77 0.38 11.99 3.16
C SER A 77 0.14 10.57 3.63
N LEU A 78 0.91 9.65 3.08
CA LEU A 78 0.83 8.23 3.41
C LEU A 78 2.22 7.75 3.79
N SER A 79 2.29 6.97 4.87
CA SER A 79 3.50 6.27 5.28
C SER A 79 3.14 4.83 5.56
N LEU A 80 3.85 3.89 4.94
CA LEU A 80 3.60 2.46 5.08
C LEU A 80 4.88 1.71 5.33
N ASP A 81 4.76 0.65 6.13
CA ASP A 81 5.79 -0.38 6.25
C ASP A 81 5.20 -1.69 5.75
N ILE A 82 5.79 -2.23 4.70
CA ILE A 82 5.36 -3.48 4.09
C ILE A 82 6.33 -4.57 4.48
N SER A 83 5.81 -5.63 5.10
CA SER A 83 6.60 -6.75 5.59
C SER A 83 6.27 -8.01 4.79
N GLY A 84 7.28 -8.76 4.43
CA GLY A 84 7.13 -10.04 3.73
C GLY A 84 8.25 -10.99 4.10
N ASN A 85 8.40 -12.07 3.34
CA ASN A 85 9.38 -13.12 3.63
C ASN A 85 10.83 -12.63 3.56
N ARG A 86 11.07 -11.53 2.87
CA ARG A 86 12.44 -11.02 2.63
C ARG A 86 12.75 -9.74 3.40
N GLY A 87 11.93 -9.39 4.38
CA GLY A 87 12.17 -8.21 5.19
C GLY A 87 11.09 -7.17 5.03
N CYS A 88 11.44 -5.92 5.32
CA CYS A 88 10.51 -4.82 5.41
C CYS A 88 10.90 -3.73 4.42
N LEU A 89 9.90 -3.15 3.75
CA LEU A 89 10.06 -1.99 2.86
C LEU A 89 9.28 -0.82 3.41
N HIS A 90 9.92 0.34 3.41
CA HIS A 90 9.23 1.58 3.74
C HIS A 90 8.70 2.24 2.46
N VAL A 91 7.44 2.65 2.51
CA VAL A 91 6.76 3.30 1.39
C VAL A 91 6.22 4.63 1.87
N SER A 92 6.46 5.68 1.10
CA SER A 92 5.86 6.98 1.33
C SER A 92 5.02 7.39 0.13
N GLY A 93 4.00 8.19 0.37
CA GLY A 93 3.12 8.62 -0.70
C GLY A 93 2.42 9.93 -0.44
N GLU A 94 1.89 10.48 -1.50
CA GLU A 94 1.09 11.70 -1.46
C GLU A 94 -0.19 11.49 -2.24
N GLU A 95 -1.29 12.03 -1.71
CA GLU A 95 -2.59 11.90 -2.33
C GLU A 95 -2.63 12.62 -3.67
N ILE A 96 -3.22 11.96 -4.66
CA ILE A 96 -3.44 12.51 -5.99
C ILE A 96 -4.92 12.41 -6.34
N ASP A 97 -5.33 13.14 -7.36
CA ASP A 97 -6.72 13.11 -7.83
C ASP A 97 -7.05 11.75 -8.44
N LEU A 98 -8.28 11.32 -8.20
CA LEU A 98 -8.80 10.08 -8.76
C LEU A 98 -9.06 10.18 -10.26
#